data_d76aacc3ec5d9189a9b3319e62936d92
#
_entry.id   d76aacc3ec5d9189a9b3319e62936d92
#
_cell.length_a   1.000
_cell.length_b   1.000
_cell.length_c   1.000
_cell.angle_alpha   90.00
_cell.angle_beta   90.00
_cell.angle_gamma   90.00
#
_symmetry.space_group_name_H-M   'P 1'
#
loop_
_entity.id
_entity.type
_entity.pdbx_description
1 polymer ?
#
loop_
_entity_poly.entity_id
_entity_poly.type
_entity_poly.pdbx_seq_one_letter_code
_entity_poly.pdbx_strand_id
1 'polypeptide(L)'
;RYQEVTGVQTCALPISNGLPTSDKQNLIQEDCLNLLEKAGYERYEISAFSKKNFECKHNLNYWKYGDYIAVGAGAHGKYRLTNDDMIRYQNASNPNIYKKNIILNKSNHKEKLLSSSDKIFEFMLNNLRLMSGFSIAHFESATGLKYDTIEKKLSELNNSKLMKYYPSGYWKPTALGFKFLDNLQCEFLKV
;
A
#
# COMPACT_ATOMS: atom_id res chain seq x y z
N ARG A 1 -11.23 -2.21 -15.13
CA ARG A 1 -9.89 -1.61 -15.42
C ARG A 1 -8.76 -2.19 -14.56
N TYR A 2 -9.06 -3.11 -13.62
CA TYR A 2 -8.03 -3.81 -12.84
C TYR A 2 -7.33 -4.95 -13.59
N GLN A 3 -7.77 -5.30 -14.79
CA GLN A 3 -7.21 -6.40 -15.58
C GLN A 3 -5.84 -6.12 -16.21
N GLU A 4 -5.44 -4.85 -16.32
CA GLU A 4 -4.19 -4.49 -16.99
C GLU A 4 -2.97 -4.40 -16.07
N VAL A 5 -3.16 -4.41 -14.74
CA VAL A 5 -2.06 -4.17 -13.78
C VAL A 5 -1.35 -5.45 -13.33
N THR A 6 -1.95 -6.61 -13.42
CA THR A 6 -1.38 -7.82 -12.80
C THR A 6 -0.83 -8.87 -13.76
N GLY A 7 -1.06 -8.78 -15.08
CA GLY A 7 -0.62 -9.83 -16.01
C GLY A 7 -1.11 -11.25 -15.65
N VAL A 8 -1.92 -11.38 -14.62
CA VAL A 8 -2.59 -12.60 -14.24
C VAL A 8 -3.83 -12.69 -15.12
N GLN A 9 -3.78 -13.59 -16.09
CA GLN A 9 -4.98 -14.08 -16.74
C GLN A 9 -5.83 -14.74 -15.64
N THR A 10 -6.63 -13.94 -14.93
CA THR A 10 -7.78 -14.49 -14.26
C THR A 10 -8.64 -15.05 -15.36
N CYS A 11 -8.73 -16.37 -15.49
CA CYS A 11 -9.89 -16.98 -16.09
C CYS A 11 -11.09 -16.48 -15.28
N ALA A 12 -11.62 -15.33 -15.68
CA ALA A 12 -12.88 -14.84 -15.19
C ALA A 12 -13.90 -15.88 -15.71
N LEU A 13 -14.11 -16.91 -14.93
CA LEU A 13 -15.38 -17.63 -15.00
C LEU A 13 -16.45 -16.54 -14.99
N PRO A 14 -17.43 -16.59 -15.90
CA PRO A 14 -18.51 -15.62 -15.89
C PRO A 14 -19.24 -15.74 -14.54
N ILE A 15 -18.84 -14.94 -13.58
CA ILE A 15 -19.52 -14.76 -12.30
C ILE A 15 -20.73 -13.86 -12.60
N SER A 16 -21.61 -14.33 -13.45
CA SER A 16 -22.70 -13.49 -13.94
C SER A 16 -24.01 -13.70 -13.23
N ASN A 17 -24.21 -14.84 -12.53
CA ASN A 17 -25.47 -15.12 -11.86
C ASN A 17 -25.24 -15.46 -10.40
N GLY A 18 -25.65 -14.55 -9.48
CA GLY A 18 -25.71 -14.84 -8.06
C GLY A 18 -24.75 -14.04 -7.16
N LEU A 19 -24.10 -12.99 -7.67
CA LEU A 19 -23.37 -12.08 -6.79
C LEU A 19 -24.36 -11.36 -5.86
N PRO A 20 -24.08 -11.29 -4.55
CA PRO A 20 -24.90 -10.53 -3.63
C PRO A 20 -24.97 -9.05 -4.01
N THR A 21 -26.08 -8.40 -3.71
CA THR A 21 -26.19 -6.94 -3.82
C THR A 21 -25.16 -6.27 -2.91
N SER A 22 -24.82 -5.01 -3.20
CA SER A 22 -23.86 -4.23 -2.39
C SER A 22 -24.25 -4.22 -0.90
N ASP A 23 -25.54 -4.10 -0.58
CA ASP A 23 -26.00 -4.14 0.81
C ASP A 23 -25.76 -5.49 1.46
N LYS A 24 -26.01 -6.58 0.73
CA LYS A 24 -25.75 -7.94 1.22
C LYS A 24 -24.25 -8.20 1.37
N GLN A 25 -23.41 -7.65 0.49
CA GLN A 25 -21.94 -7.72 0.61
C GLN A 25 -21.48 -6.99 1.88
N ASN A 26 -22.02 -5.81 2.17
CA ASN A 26 -21.72 -5.06 3.39
C ASN A 26 -22.10 -5.84 4.65
N LEU A 27 -23.30 -6.44 4.68
CA LEU A 27 -23.74 -7.29 5.81
C LEU A 27 -22.82 -8.49 6.01
N ILE A 28 -22.45 -9.19 4.94
CA ILE A 28 -21.50 -10.32 5.01
C ILE A 28 -20.17 -9.86 5.57
N GLN A 29 -19.67 -8.69 5.11
CA GLN A 29 -18.42 -8.15 5.62
C GLN A 29 -18.51 -7.81 7.11
N GLU A 30 -19.58 -7.17 7.55
CA GLU A 30 -19.82 -6.84 8.97
C GLU A 30 -19.88 -8.11 9.84
N ASP A 31 -20.61 -9.12 9.39
CA ASP A 31 -20.70 -10.41 10.10
C ASP A 31 -19.33 -11.10 10.20
N CYS A 32 -18.54 -11.10 9.12
CA CYS A 32 -17.18 -11.64 9.13
C CYS A 32 -16.28 -10.88 10.11
N LEU A 33 -16.33 -9.54 10.12
CA LEU A 33 -15.56 -8.72 11.05
C LEU A 33 -15.93 -9.04 12.50
N ASN A 34 -17.21 -9.13 12.82
CA ASN A 34 -17.71 -9.48 14.16
C ASN A 34 -17.27 -10.88 14.62
N LEU A 35 -17.27 -11.86 13.71
CA LEU A 35 -16.79 -13.21 14.01
C LEU A 35 -15.30 -13.25 14.30
N LEU A 36 -14.50 -12.53 13.51
CA LEU A 36 -13.05 -12.44 13.72
C LEU A 36 -12.72 -11.76 15.04
N GLU A 37 -13.39 -10.65 15.36
CA GLU A 37 -13.22 -9.94 16.63
C GLU A 37 -13.56 -10.83 17.83
N LYS A 38 -14.71 -11.54 17.80
CA LYS A 38 -15.10 -12.51 18.84
C LYS A 38 -14.08 -13.64 19.01
N ALA A 39 -13.38 -14.02 17.93
CA ALA A 39 -12.31 -15.01 17.95
C ALA A 39 -10.94 -14.42 18.40
N GLY A 40 -10.89 -13.15 18.79
CA GLY A 40 -9.68 -12.46 19.28
C GLY A 40 -8.72 -12.03 18.17
N TYR A 41 -9.22 -11.88 16.94
CA TYR A 41 -8.45 -11.30 15.84
C TYR A 41 -8.72 -9.80 15.71
N GLU A 42 -7.67 -9.03 15.57
CA GLU A 42 -7.71 -7.59 15.32
C GLU A 42 -7.36 -7.30 13.86
N ARG A 43 -8.10 -6.41 13.23
CA ARG A 43 -7.76 -5.93 11.90
C ARG A 43 -6.59 -4.96 12.00
N TYR A 44 -5.43 -5.28 11.42
CA TYR A 44 -4.26 -4.42 11.45
C TYR A 44 -4.04 -3.64 10.13
N GLU A 45 -4.59 -4.15 9.01
CA GLU A 45 -4.69 -3.45 7.73
C GLU A 45 -6.00 -3.82 7.02
N ILE A 46 -6.35 -3.18 5.92
CA ILE A 46 -7.67 -3.29 5.27
C ILE A 46 -8.08 -4.71 4.87
N SER A 47 -7.14 -5.62 4.66
CA SER A 47 -7.39 -6.99 4.17
C SER A 47 -6.81 -8.07 5.08
N ALA A 48 -6.19 -7.71 6.22
CA ALA A 48 -5.53 -8.68 7.06
C ALA A 48 -5.85 -8.51 8.56
N PHE A 49 -5.96 -9.65 9.21
CA PHE A 49 -6.31 -9.81 10.62
C PHE A 49 -5.27 -10.68 11.30
N SER A 50 -4.99 -10.41 12.56
CA SER A 50 -4.11 -11.24 13.39
C SER A 50 -4.54 -11.18 14.85
N LYS A 51 -4.06 -12.11 15.65
CA LYS A 51 -4.01 -11.91 17.09
C LYS A 51 -2.97 -10.84 17.41
N LYS A 52 -3.13 -10.15 18.52
CA LYS A 52 -2.21 -9.10 18.97
C LYS A 52 -0.77 -9.61 18.98
N ASN A 53 0.15 -8.85 18.38
CA ASN A 53 1.58 -9.14 18.20
C ASN A 53 1.91 -10.29 17.22
N PHE A 54 0.92 -10.75 16.44
CA PHE A 54 1.13 -11.76 15.40
C PHE A 54 0.89 -11.22 13.99
N GLU A 55 0.98 -9.89 13.82
CA GLU A 55 0.87 -9.25 12.52
C GLU A 55 1.98 -9.75 11.57
N CYS A 56 1.64 -9.95 10.31
CA CYS A 56 2.60 -10.37 9.32
C CYS A 56 3.67 -9.30 9.10
N LYS A 57 4.88 -9.52 9.59
CA LYS A 57 6.01 -8.58 9.49
C LYS A 57 6.36 -8.23 8.05
N HIS A 58 6.23 -9.20 7.13
CA HIS A 58 6.46 -8.99 5.71
C HIS A 58 5.46 -7.98 5.13
N ASN A 59 4.16 -8.15 5.43
CA ASN A 59 3.13 -7.20 5.01
C ASN A 59 3.36 -5.82 5.62
N LEU A 60 3.64 -5.77 6.93
CA LEU A 60 3.92 -4.51 7.62
C LEU A 60 5.12 -3.78 7.04
N ASN A 61 6.15 -4.49 6.56
CA ASN A 61 7.28 -3.86 5.89
C ASN A 61 6.83 -3.07 4.65
N TYR A 62 5.96 -3.65 3.81
CA TYR A 62 5.40 -2.95 2.65
C TYR A 62 4.50 -1.79 3.06
N TRP A 63 3.56 -2.05 3.98
CA TRP A 63 2.60 -1.02 4.38
C TRP A 63 3.25 0.15 5.12
N LYS A 64 4.36 -0.07 5.80
CA LYS A 64 5.20 0.99 6.41
C LYS A 64 6.21 1.61 5.46
N TYR A 65 6.10 1.33 4.18
CA TYR A 65 6.97 1.86 3.13
C TYR A 65 8.44 1.44 3.28
N GLY A 66 8.71 0.27 3.87
CA GLY A 66 10.05 -0.28 4.03
C GLY A 66 10.70 -0.69 2.71
N ASP A 67 12.01 -0.91 2.75
CA ASP A 67 12.78 -1.41 1.62
C ASP A 67 12.57 -2.91 1.41
N TYR A 68 12.71 -3.37 0.17
CA TYR A 68 12.64 -4.78 -0.17
C TYR A 68 13.40 -5.10 -1.46
N ILE A 69 13.93 -6.32 -1.53
CA ILE A 69 14.74 -6.81 -2.63
C ILE A 69 13.87 -7.66 -3.57
N ALA A 70 14.07 -7.46 -4.87
CA ALA A 70 13.44 -8.26 -5.91
C ALA A 70 14.29 -9.49 -6.26
N VAL A 71 13.71 -10.67 -6.18
CA VAL A 71 14.33 -11.93 -6.64
C VAL A 71 13.41 -12.60 -7.64
N GLY A 72 13.95 -12.98 -8.79
CA GLY A 72 13.20 -13.63 -9.87
C GLY A 72 12.80 -12.71 -11.03
N ALA A 73 12.37 -13.32 -12.13
CA ALA A 73 11.94 -12.62 -13.33
C ALA A 73 10.67 -11.79 -13.05
N GLY A 74 10.65 -10.55 -13.51
CA GLY A 74 9.53 -9.61 -13.34
C GLY A 74 9.35 -9.07 -11.92
N ALA A 75 10.15 -9.49 -10.95
CA ALA A 75 10.04 -9.04 -9.58
C ALA A 75 10.41 -7.55 -9.45
N HIS A 76 9.70 -6.86 -8.55
CA HIS A 76 9.91 -5.45 -8.23
C HIS A 76 10.62 -5.31 -6.89
N GLY A 77 11.57 -4.39 -6.81
CA GLY A 77 12.26 -4.02 -5.58
C GLY A 77 12.24 -2.52 -5.35
N LYS A 78 12.47 -2.12 -4.11
CA LYS A 78 12.62 -0.73 -3.69
C LYS A 78 13.67 -0.65 -2.60
N TYR A 79 14.59 0.29 -2.72
CA TYR A 79 15.60 0.55 -1.70
C TYR A 79 15.98 2.03 -1.66
N ARG A 80 16.50 2.44 -0.52
CA ARG A 80 16.98 3.79 -0.27
C ARG A 80 18.51 3.84 -0.38
N LEU A 81 19.00 4.92 -0.97
CA LEU A 81 20.41 5.29 -0.97
C LEU A 81 20.75 6.13 0.28
N THR A 82 22.06 6.32 0.50
CA THR A 82 22.59 7.07 1.66
C THR A 82 22.22 8.56 1.69
N ASN A 83 21.81 9.13 0.54
CA ASN A 83 21.40 10.53 0.38
C ASN A 83 19.87 10.72 0.39
N ASP A 84 19.11 9.75 0.93
CA ASP A 84 17.65 9.71 0.92
C ASP A 84 16.99 9.58 -0.47
N ASP A 85 17.77 9.39 -1.52
CA ASP A 85 17.24 9.00 -2.81
C ASP A 85 16.66 7.58 -2.74
N MET A 86 15.51 7.39 -3.36
CA MET A 86 14.83 6.10 -3.40
C MET A 86 14.78 5.57 -4.81
N ILE A 87 15.18 4.34 -4.97
CA ILE A 87 15.17 3.65 -6.25
C ILE A 87 14.12 2.55 -6.22
N ARG A 88 13.26 2.56 -7.23
CA ARG A 88 12.41 1.43 -7.58
C ARG A 88 13.01 0.73 -8.77
N TYR A 89 13.06 -0.59 -8.74
CA TYR A 89 13.57 -1.36 -9.86
C TYR A 89 12.68 -2.55 -10.16
N GLN A 90 12.77 -3.03 -11.40
CA GLN A 90 12.06 -4.21 -11.87
C GLN A 90 13.01 -5.10 -12.65
N ASN A 91 13.09 -6.36 -12.27
CA ASN A 91 13.84 -7.37 -13.00
C ASN A 91 13.21 -7.65 -14.38
N ALA A 92 14.03 -8.12 -15.32
CA ALA A 92 13.55 -8.54 -16.64
C ALA A 92 12.38 -9.51 -16.49
N SER A 93 11.25 -9.19 -17.12
CA SER A 93 9.99 -9.95 -16.95
C SER A 93 10.04 -11.31 -17.64
N ASN A 94 10.81 -11.44 -18.75
CA ASN A 94 10.98 -12.71 -19.44
C ASN A 94 11.97 -13.62 -18.69
N PRO A 95 11.56 -14.83 -18.24
CA PRO A 95 12.42 -15.73 -17.47
C PRO A 95 13.72 -16.13 -18.20
N ASN A 96 13.67 -16.31 -19.53
CA ASN A 96 14.85 -16.69 -20.31
C ASN A 96 15.84 -15.53 -20.40
N ILE A 97 15.36 -14.29 -20.54
CA ILE A 97 16.20 -13.08 -20.53
C ILE A 97 16.79 -12.90 -19.13
N TYR A 98 15.98 -13.04 -18.08
CA TYR A 98 16.44 -12.98 -16.71
C TYR A 98 17.58 -13.96 -16.44
N LYS A 99 17.39 -15.25 -16.76
CA LYS A 99 18.38 -16.30 -16.62
C LYS A 99 19.67 -16.00 -17.43
N LYS A 100 19.50 -15.60 -18.71
CA LYS A 100 20.64 -15.27 -19.58
C LYS A 100 21.47 -14.11 -19.01
N ASN A 101 20.83 -13.06 -18.51
CA ASN A 101 21.52 -11.91 -17.95
C ASN A 101 22.28 -12.28 -16.67
N ILE A 102 21.72 -13.11 -15.79
CA ILE A 102 22.41 -13.63 -14.60
C ILE A 102 23.67 -14.42 -15.02
N ILE A 103 23.53 -15.36 -15.96
CA ILE A 103 24.66 -16.18 -16.42
C ILE A 103 25.78 -15.32 -17.05
N LEU A 104 25.40 -14.28 -17.78
CA LEU A 104 26.35 -13.36 -18.42
C LEU A 104 26.84 -12.23 -17.53
N ASN A 105 26.46 -12.23 -16.25
CA ASN A 105 26.76 -11.16 -15.27
C ASN A 105 26.38 -9.76 -15.78
N LYS A 106 25.26 -9.66 -16.51
CA LYS A 106 24.71 -8.38 -17.03
C LYS A 106 23.66 -7.84 -16.08
N SER A 107 23.47 -6.50 -16.13
CA SER A 107 22.33 -5.87 -15.43
C SER A 107 21.02 -6.52 -15.86
N ASN A 108 20.20 -6.84 -14.88
CA ASN A 108 18.97 -7.62 -15.07
C ASN A 108 17.70 -6.83 -14.71
N HIS A 109 17.87 -5.57 -14.36
CA HIS A 109 16.77 -4.73 -13.90
C HIS A 109 16.80 -3.34 -14.54
N LYS A 110 15.63 -2.71 -14.57
CA LYS A 110 15.45 -1.30 -14.90
C LYS A 110 15.22 -0.54 -13.60
N GLU A 111 15.95 0.52 -13.41
CA GLU A 111 15.85 1.41 -12.24
C GLU A 111 15.11 2.69 -12.58
N LYS A 112 14.37 3.20 -11.60
CA LYS A 112 13.72 4.51 -11.61
C LYS A 112 14.01 5.21 -10.29
N LEU A 113 14.65 6.38 -10.35
CA LEU A 113 14.73 7.29 -9.21
C LEU A 113 13.33 7.86 -8.94
N LEU A 114 12.86 7.78 -7.70
CA LEU A 114 11.54 8.28 -7.32
C LEU A 114 11.61 9.80 -7.09
N SER A 115 10.69 10.51 -7.74
CA SER A 115 10.45 11.94 -7.47
C SER A 115 9.80 12.13 -6.09
N SER A 116 9.76 13.38 -5.60
CA SER A 116 9.05 13.68 -4.34
C SER A 116 7.58 13.29 -4.40
N SER A 117 6.89 13.56 -5.50
CA SER A 117 5.49 13.15 -5.67
C SER A 117 5.33 11.62 -5.75
N ASP A 118 6.25 10.89 -6.42
CA ASP A 118 6.23 9.42 -6.38
C ASP A 118 6.35 8.90 -4.93
N LYS A 119 7.30 9.46 -4.14
CA LYS A 119 7.50 9.07 -2.73
C LYS A 119 6.27 9.34 -1.87
N ILE A 120 5.64 10.52 -2.02
CA ILE A 120 4.41 10.87 -1.29
C ILE A 120 3.29 9.90 -1.65
N PHE A 121 3.04 9.73 -2.95
CA PHE A 121 1.97 8.87 -3.42
C PHE A 121 2.14 7.42 -2.95
N GLU A 122 3.33 6.84 -3.15
CA GLU A 122 3.60 5.45 -2.74
C GLU A 122 3.56 5.27 -1.22
N PHE A 123 4.03 6.25 -0.44
CA PHE A 123 3.90 6.22 1.01
C PHE A 123 2.43 6.20 1.42
N MET A 124 1.61 7.09 0.87
CA MET A 124 0.17 7.15 1.18
C MET A 124 -0.58 5.93 0.70
N LEU A 125 -0.27 5.43 -0.52
CA LEU A 125 -0.86 4.20 -1.06
C LEU A 125 -0.69 3.01 -0.08
N ASN A 126 0.44 2.93 0.59
CA ASN A 126 0.77 1.87 1.52
C ASN A 126 0.25 2.16 2.94
N ASN A 127 0.59 3.31 3.51
CA ASN A 127 0.30 3.58 4.92
C ASN A 127 -1.18 3.81 5.24
N LEU A 128 -1.97 4.35 4.29
CA LEU A 128 -3.40 4.53 4.48
C LEU A 128 -4.18 3.20 4.60
N ARG A 129 -3.55 2.08 4.29
CA ARG A 129 -4.11 0.74 4.53
C ARG A 129 -4.05 0.32 5.99
N LEU A 130 -3.12 0.88 6.77
CA LEU A 130 -2.91 0.51 8.17
C LEU A 130 -3.99 1.11 9.08
N MET A 131 -4.56 0.28 9.96
CA MET A 131 -5.50 0.75 11.00
C MET A 131 -4.82 1.68 12.01
N SER A 132 -3.51 1.56 12.18
CA SER A 132 -2.71 2.44 13.03
C SER A 132 -2.50 3.83 12.43
N GLY A 133 -2.56 3.97 11.10
CA GLY A 133 -2.16 5.18 10.39
C GLY A 133 -0.64 5.43 10.46
N PHE A 134 -0.21 6.69 10.32
CA PHE A 134 1.20 7.08 10.34
C PHE A 134 1.44 8.34 11.19
N SER A 135 2.63 8.46 11.77
CA SER A 135 3.11 9.68 12.42
C SER A 135 3.88 10.57 11.44
N ILE A 136 3.98 11.86 11.76
CA ILE A 136 4.80 12.82 10.99
C ILE A 136 6.26 12.33 10.93
N ALA A 137 6.82 11.93 12.06
CA ALA A 137 8.19 11.41 12.14
C ALA A 137 8.38 10.17 11.24
N HIS A 138 7.35 9.28 11.15
CA HIS A 138 7.40 8.14 10.25
C HIS A 138 7.41 8.59 8.78
N PHE A 139 6.54 9.53 8.39
CA PHE A 139 6.52 10.07 7.03
C PHE A 139 7.89 10.66 6.65
N GLU A 140 8.43 11.54 7.48
CA GLU A 140 9.72 12.19 7.22
C GLU A 140 10.86 11.18 7.14
N SER A 141 10.93 10.25 8.10
CA SER A 141 11.98 9.22 8.10
C SER A 141 11.84 8.22 6.94
N ALA A 142 10.61 7.90 6.53
CA ALA A 142 10.35 6.92 5.47
C ALA A 142 10.52 7.50 4.07
N THR A 143 10.28 8.79 3.86
CA THR A 143 10.33 9.41 2.52
C THR A 143 11.55 10.32 2.30
N GLY A 144 12.19 10.80 3.38
CA GLY A 144 13.20 11.86 3.34
C GLY A 144 12.61 13.25 3.05
N LEU A 145 11.28 13.39 3.06
CA LEU A 145 10.59 14.66 2.79
C LEU A 145 10.11 15.30 4.08
N LYS A 146 9.99 16.62 4.09
CA LYS A 146 9.43 17.37 5.22
C LYS A 146 7.90 17.31 5.22
N TYR A 147 7.31 17.39 6.42
CA TYR A 147 5.86 17.34 6.62
C TYR A 147 5.10 18.43 5.86
N ASP A 148 5.67 19.62 5.69
CA ASP A 148 5.07 20.75 4.98
C ASP A 148 4.67 20.40 3.53
N THR A 149 5.34 19.41 2.93
CA THR A 149 5.01 18.92 1.58
C THR A 149 3.62 18.29 1.48
N ILE A 150 3.07 17.80 2.59
CA ILE A 150 1.74 17.13 2.65
C ILE A 150 0.75 17.80 3.58
N GLU A 151 1.18 18.77 4.39
CA GLU A 151 0.38 19.40 5.45
C GLU A 151 -0.92 20.00 4.93
N LYS A 152 -0.84 20.78 3.84
CA LYS A 152 -2.01 21.41 3.22
C LYS A 152 -3.02 20.35 2.79
N LYS A 153 -2.58 19.30 2.10
CA LYS A 153 -3.46 18.21 1.65
C LYS A 153 -4.10 17.47 2.81
N LEU A 154 -3.35 17.16 3.86
CA LEU A 154 -3.89 16.51 5.06
C LEU A 154 -4.92 17.39 5.78
N SER A 155 -4.72 18.72 5.81
CA SER A 155 -5.68 19.68 6.37
C SER A 155 -6.99 19.70 5.56
N GLU A 156 -6.91 19.69 4.23
CA GLU A 156 -8.08 19.59 3.35
C GLU A 156 -8.86 18.28 3.59
N LEU A 157 -8.14 17.16 3.72
CA LEU A 157 -8.73 15.84 3.98
C LEU A 157 -9.33 15.72 5.39
N ASN A 158 -8.77 16.44 6.37
CA ASN A 158 -9.35 16.53 7.71
C ASN A 158 -10.67 17.34 7.68
N ASN A 159 -10.71 18.45 6.96
CA ASN A 159 -11.92 19.25 6.79
C ASN A 159 -13.03 18.47 6.09
N SER A 160 -12.70 17.65 5.11
CA SER A 160 -13.65 16.75 4.42
C SER A 160 -13.97 15.47 5.21
N LYS A 161 -13.44 15.32 6.43
CA LYS A 161 -13.65 14.17 7.33
C LYS A 161 -13.16 12.82 6.78
N LEU A 162 -12.28 12.82 5.78
CA LEU A 162 -11.68 11.60 5.24
C LEU A 162 -10.48 11.16 6.05
N MET A 163 -9.71 12.12 6.59
CA MET A 163 -8.58 11.89 7.49
C MET A 163 -8.79 12.60 8.81
N LYS A 164 -8.10 12.14 9.86
CA LYS A 164 -8.09 12.80 11.17
C LYS A 164 -6.72 12.69 11.81
N TYR A 165 -6.28 13.80 12.41
CA TYR A 165 -5.14 13.81 13.32
C TYR A 165 -5.59 13.47 14.74
N TYR A 166 -4.96 12.50 15.36
CA TYR A 166 -5.28 12.03 16.71
C TYR A 166 -4.29 12.57 17.76
N PRO A 167 -4.72 12.77 19.01
CA PRO A 167 -3.82 13.21 20.10
C PRO A 167 -2.62 12.29 20.33
N SER A 168 -2.69 11.05 19.88
CA SER A 168 -1.57 10.10 19.89
C SER A 168 -0.44 10.45 18.90
N GLY A 169 -0.56 11.54 18.14
CA GLY A 169 0.45 11.98 17.17
C GLY A 169 0.34 11.29 15.80
N TYR A 170 -0.80 10.67 15.50
CA TYR A 170 -0.99 9.92 14.25
C TYR A 170 -2.09 10.49 13.36
N TRP A 171 -1.81 10.53 12.07
CA TRP A 171 -2.80 10.70 11.02
C TRP A 171 -3.41 9.35 10.65
N LYS A 172 -4.74 9.26 10.61
CA LYS A 172 -5.46 8.03 10.22
C LYS A 172 -6.64 8.36 9.32
N PRO A 173 -6.98 7.47 8.37
CA PRO A 173 -8.29 7.54 7.73
C PRO A 173 -9.40 7.41 8.78
N THR A 174 -10.48 8.15 8.60
CA THR A 174 -11.72 7.94 9.37
C THR A 174 -12.46 6.70 8.86
N ALA A 175 -13.57 6.31 9.48
CA ALA A 175 -14.43 5.26 8.94
C ALA A 175 -14.89 5.58 7.51
N LEU A 176 -15.19 6.85 7.23
CA LEU A 176 -15.51 7.33 5.88
C LEU A 176 -14.30 7.22 4.94
N GLY A 177 -13.10 7.61 5.42
CA GLY A 177 -11.86 7.50 4.66
C GLY A 177 -11.54 6.05 4.28
N PHE A 178 -11.73 5.10 5.19
CA PHE A 178 -11.57 3.67 4.86
C PHE A 178 -12.61 3.16 3.87
N LYS A 179 -13.84 3.65 3.94
CA LYS A 179 -14.90 3.28 2.97
C LYS A 179 -14.57 3.77 1.55
N PHE A 180 -13.90 4.90 1.41
CA PHE A 180 -13.48 5.49 0.14
C PHE A 180 -11.95 5.51 -0.02
N LEU A 181 -11.28 4.44 0.40
CA LEU A 181 -9.81 4.42 0.49
C LEU A 181 -9.13 4.66 -0.85
N ASP A 182 -9.62 4.05 -1.94
CA ASP A 182 -9.03 4.25 -3.27
C ASP A 182 -9.11 5.72 -3.71
N ASN A 183 -10.25 6.38 -3.45
CA ASN A 183 -10.41 7.80 -3.72
C ASN A 183 -9.47 8.63 -2.85
N LEU A 184 -9.37 8.30 -1.56
CA LEU A 184 -8.47 8.97 -0.62
C LEU A 184 -7.00 8.85 -1.06
N GLN A 185 -6.57 7.68 -1.51
CA GLN A 185 -5.23 7.46 -2.05
C GLN A 185 -4.98 8.29 -3.32
N CYS A 186 -5.98 8.40 -4.20
CA CYS A 186 -5.88 9.21 -5.43
C CYS A 186 -5.70 10.71 -5.16
N GLU A 187 -6.10 11.23 -3.99
CA GLU A 187 -5.86 12.62 -3.60
C GLU A 187 -4.37 12.99 -3.54
N PHE A 188 -3.49 12.01 -3.40
CA PHE A 188 -2.03 12.19 -3.33
C PHE A 188 -1.30 11.99 -4.66
N LEU A 189 -2.01 11.73 -5.77
CA LEU A 189 -1.40 11.60 -7.10
C LEU A 189 -0.84 12.90 -7.66
N LYS A 190 -1.25 14.04 -7.13
CA LYS A 190 -0.93 15.39 -7.64
C LYS A 190 -0.37 16.32 -6.57
N VAL A 191 0.25 15.76 -5.56
CA VAL A 191 0.90 16.53 -4.49
C VAL A 191 2.35 16.80 -4.83
#